data_255d0357d6ce1008436ac163a6e5df21
#
_entry.id   255d0357d6ce1008436ac163a6e5df21
#
_cell.length_a   1.000
_cell.length_b   1.000
_cell.length_c   1.000
_cell.angle_alpha   90.00
_cell.angle_beta   90.00
_cell.angle_gamma   90.00
#
_symmetry.space_group_name_H-M   'P 1'
#
loop_
_entity.id
_entity.type
_entity.pdbx_description
1 polymer ?
#
loop_
_entity_poly.entity_id
_entity_poly.type
_entity_poly.pdbx_seq_one_letter_code
_entity_poly.pdbx_strand_id
1 'polypeptide(L)'
;AIDMDPQGNMSSGLGIDKDNVDYTVYDLLIGEATMDQVLCKEAIENLDVIPANIDLSGAEIELLDTENKEYILRDEVLKIRSNYDYVIIDCPPSLSMLTINSMTTADTVLVPIQCEYYALEGLSQLIKTIELVKERLNENLEMEGVVFTMYDARTNLSLQVVENVKDNLDQTIYKTIIPRNIRLAEAPSHGLPINLYDPRSTGAESYMLLADEVIHKGEE
;
A
#
# COMPACT_ATOMS: atom_id res chain seq x y z
N ALA A 1 0.36 5.83 -8.07
CA ALA A 1 0.10 5.47 -6.67
C ALA A 1 -1.24 6.04 -6.22
N ILE A 2 -1.99 5.29 -5.41
CA ILE A 2 -3.30 5.70 -4.88
C ILE A 2 -3.24 5.60 -3.36
N ASP A 3 -3.47 6.73 -2.68
CA ASP A 3 -3.54 6.79 -1.22
C ASP A 3 -4.98 6.50 -0.77
N MET A 4 -5.19 5.38 -0.08
CA MET A 4 -6.50 4.99 0.47
C MET A 4 -6.53 5.07 1.99
N ASP A 5 -5.54 5.72 2.60
CA ASP A 5 -5.51 5.98 4.04
C ASP A 5 -5.96 7.43 4.32
N PRO A 6 -7.00 7.66 5.14
CA PRO A 6 -7.42 9.02 5.55
C PRO A 6 -6.32 9.85 6.21
N GLN A 7 -5.26 9.20 6.72
CA GLN A 7 -4.11 9.94 7.25
C GLN A 7 -3.29 10.63 6.14
N GLY A 8 -3.37 10.16 4.89
CA GLY A 8 -2.66 10.75 3.75
C GLY A 8 -1.15 10.75 3.92
N ASN A 9 -0.61 9.68 4.53
CA ASN A 9 0.83 9.60 4.82
C ASN A 9 1.66 9.37 3.55
N MET A 10 1.15 8.58 2.62
CA MET A 10 1.78 8.40 1.31
C MET A 10 1.79 9.73 0.54
N SER A 11 0.68 10.44 0.50
CA SER A 11 0.55 11.74 -0.16
C SER A 11 1.57 12.74 0.36
N SER A 12 1.63 12.92 1.68
CA SER A 12 2.61 13.83 2.32
C SER A 12 4.06 13.37 2.11
N GLY A 13 4.30 12.05 2.19
CA GLY A 13 5.62 11.45 1.99
C GLY A 13 6.15 11.59 0.56
N LEU A 14 5.27 11.83 -0.40
CA LEU A 14 5.60 12.11 -1.81
C LEU A 14 5.57 13.62 -2.13
N GLY A 15 5.48 14.48 -1.11
CA GLY A 15 5.56 15.92 -1.27
C GLY A 15 4.27 16.61 -1.70
N ILE A 16 3.14 15.90 -1.68
CA ILE A 16 1.84 16.50 -2.00
C ILE A 16 1.30 17.22 -0.77
N ASP A 17 0.97 18.51 -0.95
CA ASP A 17 0.27 19.30 0.06
C ASP A 17 -1.21 18.93 0.06
N LYS A 18 -1.55 17.87 0.80
CA LYS A 18 -2.88 17.26 0.85
C LYS A 18 -3.97 18.20 1.40
N ASP A 19 -3.59 19.31 2.05
CA ASP A 19 -4.52 20.30 2.59
C ASP A 19 -4.87 21.38 1.55
N ASN A 20 -4.13 21.44 0.43
CA ASN A 20 -4.29 22.44 -0.63
C ASN A 20 -4.53 21.83 -2.03
N VAL A 21 -4.83 20.55 -2.14
CA VAL A 21 -5.27 19.94 -3.41
C VAL A 21 -6.76 20.20 -3.63
N ASP A 22 -7.16 20.42 -4.88
CA ASP A 22 -8.55 20.69 -5.23
C ASP A 22 -9.45 19.47 -5.02
N TYR A 23 -8.95 18.27 -5.35
CA TYR A 23 -9.67 17.00 -5.27
C TYR A 23 -8.75 15.90 -4.78
N THR A 24 -9.34 14.91 -4.11
CA THR A 24 -8.67 13.74 -3.56
C THR A 24 -9.37 12.44 -3.98
N VAL A 25 -8.85 11.30 -3.54
CA VAL A 25 -9.52 10.01 -3.74
C VAL A 25 -10.92 9.98 -3.11
N TYR A 26 -11.16 10.78 -2.05
CA TYR A 26 -12.49 10.94 -1.46
C TYR A 26 -13.50 11.42 -2.49
N ASP A 27 -13.22 12.53 -3.17
CA ASP A 27 -14.10 13.13 -4.18
C ASP A 27 -14.36 12.17 -5.35
N LEU A 28 -13.35 11.35 -5.70
CA LEU A 28 -13.50 10.30 -6.70
C LEU A 28 -14.49 9.22 -6.25
N LEU A 29 -14.37 8.74 -5.00
CA LEU A 29 -15.20 7.66 -4.47
C LEU A 29 -16.66 8.06 -4.30
N ILE A 30 -16.94 9.32 -3.95
CA ILE A 30 -18.32 9.82 -3.82
C ILE A 30 -18.89 10.35 -5.14
N GLY A 31 -18.10 10.36 -6.22
CA GLY A 31 -18.51 10.77 -7.55
C GLY A 31 -18.56 12.29 -7.80
N GLU A 32 -17.92 13.07 -6.95
CA GLU A 32 -17.83 14.54 -7.09
C GLU A 32 -16.66 14.98 -7.99
N ALA A 33 -15.69 14.11 -8.22
CA ALA A 33 -14.57 14.36 -9.13
C ALA A 33 -14.33 13.20 -10.09
N THR A 34 -13.74 13.50 -11.23
CA THR A 34 -13.29 12.51 -12.21
C THR A 34 -11.85 12.09 -11.95
N MET A 35 -11.45 10.93 -12.50
CA MET A 35 -10.08 10.43 -12.42
C MET A 35 -9.03 11.48 -12.86
N ASP A 36 -9.29 12.21 -13.96
CA ASP A 36 -8.36 13.25 -14.45
C ASP A 36 -8.23 14.45 -13.48
N GLN A 37 -9.24 14.74 -12.69
CA GLN A 37 -9.23 15.84 -11.73
C GLN A 37 -8.48 15.51 -10.44
N VAL A 38 -8.55 14.23 -9.99
CA VAL A 38 -7.87 13.79 -8.76
C VAL A 38 -6.41 13.41 -8.98
N LEU A 39 -5.99 13.23 -10.24
CA LEU A 39 -4.67 12.73 -10.59
C LEU A 39 -3.62 13.85 -10.56
N CYS A 40 -2.73 13.82 -9.58
CA CYS A 40 -1.53 14.64 -9.52
C CYS A 40 -0.46 14.02 -10.44
N LYS A 41 -0.36 14.54 -11.67
CA LYS A 41 0.57 14.02 -12.68
C LYS A 41 2.00 14.41 -12.35
N GLU A 42 2.93 13.47 -12.58
CA GLU A 42 4.37 13.68 -12.40
C GLU A 42 4.72 14.29 -11.02
N ALA A 43 4.01 13.86 -9.96
CA ALA A 43 4.36 14.26 -8.59
C ALA A 43 5.83 13.97 -8.28
N ILE A 44 6.33 12.88 -8.83
CA ILE A 44 7.75 12.52 -8.96
C ILE A 44 7.94 11.97 -10.37
N GLU A 45 9.16 11.99 -10.90
CA GLU A 45 9.48 11.45 -12.22
C GLU A 45 8.94 10.01 -12.37
N ASN A 46 8.13 9.78 -13.40
CA ASN A 46 7.43 8.53 -13.71
C ASN A 46 6.40 8.07 -12.64
N LEU A 47 5.93 8.97 -11.78
CA LEU A 47 4.96 8.66 -10.75
C LEU A 47 3.82 9.68 -10.72
N ASP A 48 2.63 9.23 -11.08
CA ASP A 48 1.38 9.96 -10.84
C ASP A 48 0.77 9.50 -9.51
N VAL A 49 0.11 10.41 -8.80
CA VAL A 49 -0.44 10.13 -7.47
C VAL A 49 -1.89 10.60 -7.38
N ILE A 50 -2.75 9.76 -6.82
CA ILE A 50 -4.08 10.16 -6.33
C ILE A 50 -3.97 10.34 -4.82
N PRO A 51 -4.05 11.58 -4.32
CA PRO A 51 -3.84 11.87 -2.91
C PRO A 51 -5.07 11.58 -2.06
N ALA A 52 -4.83 11.40 -0.76
CA ALA A 52 -5.86 11.37 0.28
C ALA A 52 -5.64 12.45 1.34
N ASN A 53 -6.72 12.79 2.00
CA ASN A 53 -6.74 13.60 3.21
C ASN A 53 -7.76 13.05 4.21
N ILE A 54 -7.97 13.75 5.32
CA ILE A 54 -8.86 13.32 6.41
C ILE A 54 -10.32 13.17 5.98
N ASP A 55 -10.77 13.87 4.93
CA ASP A 55 -12.14 13.81 4.42
C ASP A 55 -12.49 12.40 3.93
N LEU A 56 -11.49 11.61 3.51
CA LEU A 56 -11.68 10.21 3.12
C LEU A 56 -12.33 9.35 4.23
N SER A 57 -12.21 9.75 5.49
CA SER A 57 -12.95 9.09 6.58
C SER A 57 -14.47 9.18 6.42
N GLY A 58 -14.96 10.21 5.73
CA GLY A 58 -16.39 10.41 5.43
C GLY A 58 -16.92 9.41 4.40
N ALA A 59 -16.08 8.96 3.47
CA ALA A 59 -16.47 8.04 2.40
C ALA A 59 -17.11 6.74 2.93
N GLU A 60 -16.64 6.22 4.06
CA GLU A 60 -17.21 5.00 4.65
C GLU A 60 -18.69 5.14 5.03
N ILE A 61 -19.12 6.34 5.41
CA ILE A 61 -20.51 6.63 5.78
C ILE A 61 -21.32 6.93 4.50
N GLU A 62 -20.79 7.73 3.59
CA GLU A 62 -21.49 8.16 2.39
C GLU A 62 -21.72 7.01 1.39
N LEU A 63 -20.81 6.06 1.36
CA LEU A 63 -20.95 4.88 0.52
C LEU A 63 -21.91 3.80 1.06
N LEU A 64 -22.45 3.95 2.30
CA LEU A 64 -23.28 2.90 2.90
C LEU A 64 -24.46 2.48 2.01
N ASP A 65 -25.14 3.43 1.39
CA ASP A 65 -26.34 3.21 0.59
C ASP A 65 -26.04 3.15 -0.93
N THR A 66 -24.75 3.17 -1.32
CA THR A 66 -24.36 3.12 -2.73
C THR A 66 -24.36 1.68 -3.22
N GLU A 67 -24.97 1.44 -4.38
CA GLU A 67 -24.93 0.13 -5.04
C GLU A 67 -23.50 -0.16 -5.56
N ASN A 68 -23.06 -1.41 -5.42
CA ASN A 68 -21.73 -1.87 -5.84
C ASN A 68 -20.56 -1.05 -5.25
N LYS A 69 -20.77 -0.53 -4.05
CA LYS A 69 -19.79 0.31 -3.34
C LYS A 69 -18.41 -0.32 -3.17
N GLU A 70 -18.33 -1.63 -3.20
CA GLU A 70 -17.09 -2.39 -3.10
C GLU A 70 -16.21 -2.28 -4.35
N TYR A 71 -16.75 -1.78 -5.47
CA TYR A 71 -16.10 -1.78 -6.78
C TYR A 71 -15.86 -0.39 -7.38
N ILE A 72 -16.17 0.68 -6.65
CA ILE A 72 -16.11 2.05 -7.17
C ILE A 72 -14.66 2.38 -7.60
N LEU A 73 -13.69 2.12 -6.75
CA LEU A 73 -12.29 2.36 -7.09
C LEU A 73 -11.84 1.54 -8.29
N ARG A 74 -12.23 0.27 -8.36
CA ARG A 74 -11.92 -0.62 -9.49
C ARG A 74 -12.43 -0.06 -10.81
N ASP A 75 -13.69 0.37 -10.84
CA ASP A 75 -14.32 0.85 -12.06
C ASP A 75 -13.68 2.16 -12.56
N GLU A 76 -13.14 2.98 -11.65
CA GLU A 76 -12.37 4.17 -12.00
C GLU A 76 -10.94 3.83 -12.46
N VAL A 77 -10.25 2.95 -11.76
CA VAL A 77 -8.88 2.52 -12.11
C VAL A 77 -8.84 1.79 -13.46
N LEU A 78 -9.85 1.00 -13.80
CA LEU A 78 -9.94 0.31 -15.09
C LEU A 78 -9.91 1.27 -16.29
N LYS A 79 -10.32 2.53 -16.12
CA LYS A 79 -10.32 3.53 -17.20
C LYS A 79 -8.90 3.98 -17.57
N ILE A 80 -7.95 3.90 -16.64
CA ILE A 80 -6.60 4.46 -16.79
C ILE A 80 -5.47 3.42 -16.67
N ARG A 81 -5.73 2.21 -16.13
CA ARG A 81 -4.67 1.24 -15.79
C ARG A 81 -3.76 0.87 -16.97
N SER A 82 -4.26 0.95 -18.21
CA SER A 82 -3.47 0.67 -19.42
C SER A 82 -2.36 1.70 -19.69
N ASN A 83 -2.35 2.83 -18.99
CA ASN A 83 -1.33 3.87 -19.12
C ASN A 83 -0.15 3.66 -18.17
N TYR A 84 -0.21 2.67 -17.29
CA TYR A 84 0.76 2.44 -16.22
C TYR A 84 1.26 0.99 -16.23
N ASP A 85 2.52 0.80 -15.90
CA ASP A 85 3.11 -0.53 -15.70
C ASP A 85 2.65 -1.13 -14.36
N TYR A 86 2.51 -0.28 -13.33
CA TYR A 86 2.05 -0.65 -11.99
C TYR A 86 1.04 0.36 -11.45
N VAL A 87 0.06 -0.13 -10.70
CA VAL A 87 -0.83 0.67 -9.84
C VAL A 87 -0.64 0.19 -8.40
N ILE A 88 -0.08 1.04 -7.55
CA ILE A 88 0.18 0.74 -6.13
C ILE A 88 -0.86 1.45 -5.29
N ILE A 89 -1.59 0.69 -4.47
CA ILE A 89 -2.64 1.22 -3.59
C ILE A 89 -2.17 1.10 -2.15
N ASP A 90 -1.95 2.25 -1.48
CA ASP A 90 -1.62 2.31 -0.06
C ASP A 90 -2.88 2.26 0.78
N CYS A 91 -2.98 1.29 1.68
CA CYS A 91 -4.21 0.98 2.41
C CYS A 91 -4.05 1.25 3.90
N PRO A 92 -5.11 1.70 4.59
CA PRO A 92 -5.10 1.78 6.05
C PRO A 92 -4.99 0.38 6.67
N PRO A 93 -4.50 0.27 7.91
CA PRO A 93 -4.36 -1.01 8.60
C PRO A 93 -5.71 -1.63 9.03
N SER A 94 -6.81 -0.90 8.89
CA SER A 94 -8.16 -1.34 9.26
C SER A 94 -8.84 -2.10 8.14
N LEU A 95 -9.69 -3.07 8.48
CA LEU A 95 -10.56 -3.78 7.55
C LEU A 95 -11.85 -2.97 7.34
N SER A 96 -11.76 -1.94 6.53
CA SER A 96 -12.83 -1.01 6.24
C SER A 96 -13.29 -1.12 4.78
N MET A 97 -14.30 -0.33 4.41
CA MET A 97 -14.76 -0.23 3.02
C MET A 97 -13.65 0.26 2.08
N LEU A 98 -12.73 1.10 2.58
CA LEU A 98 -11.57 1.57 1.82
C LEU A 98 -10.62 0.42 1.47
N THR A 99 -10.32 -0.44 2.43
CA THR A 99 -9.47 -1.63 2.21
C THR A 99 -10.18 -2.64 1.28
N ILE A 100 -11.50 -2.80 1.37
CA ILE A 100 -12.26 -3.65 0.46
C ILE A 100 -12.19 -3.11 -0.96
N ASN A 101 -12.39 -1.81 -1.18
CA ASN A 101 -12.23 -1.18 -2.50
C ASN A 101 -10.83 -1.39 -3.07
N SER A 102 -9.81 -1.29 -2.23
CA SER A 102 -8.43 -1.53 -2.64
C SER A 102 -8.23 -2.99 -3.08
N MET A 103 -8.70 -3.96 -2.30
CA MET A 103 -8.55 -5.39 -2.60
C MET A 103 -9.41 -5.83 -3.81
N THR A 104 -10.56 -5.22 -4.06
CA THR A 104 -11.38 -5.50 -5.26
C THR A 104 -10.76 -4.92 -6.52
N THR A 105 -9.94 -3.89 -6.39
CA THR A 105 -9.22 -3.23 -7.49
C THR A 105 -7.91 -3.94 -7.82
N ALA A 106 -7.23 -4.48 -6.82
CA ALA A 106 -5.89 -5.05 -6.94
C ALA A 106 -5.89 -6.43 -7.61
N ASP A 107 -4.79 -6.74 -8.31
CA ASP A 107 -4.46 -8.08 -8.79
C ASP A 107 -3.78 -8.89 -7.67
N THR A 108 -2.93 -8.23 -6.87
CA THR A 108 -2.18 -8.88 -5.77
C THR A 108 -2.12 -8.02 -4.51
N VAL A 109 -1.82 -8.65 -3.37
CA VAL A 109 -1.61 -8.00 -2.06
C VAL A 109 -0.22 -8.28 -1.54
N LEU A 110 0.62 -7.24 -1.46
CA LEU A 110 1.91 -7.28 -0.76
C LEU A 110 1.73 -6.87 0.70
N VAL A 111 2.18 -7.70 1.63
CA VAL A 111 1.97 -7.49 3.08
C VAL A 111 3.27 -7.13 3.79
N PRO A 112 3.48 -5.86 4.15
CA PRO A 112 4.60 -5.49 5.01
C PRO A 112 4.32 -5.88 6.47
N ILE A 113 5.27 -6.59 7.08
CA ILE A 113 5.19 -7.03 8.49
C ILE A 113 6.32 -6.40 9.29
N GLN A 114 5.96 -5.69 10.35
CA GLN A 114 6.96 -5.25 11.32
C GLN A 114 7.43 -6.44 12.17
N CYS A 115 8.74 -6.52 12.42
CA CYS A 115 9.33 -7.58 13.26
C CYS A 115 9.05 -7.34 14.74
N GLU A 116 7.77 -7.37 15.14
CA GLU A 116 7.26 -7.14 16.49
C GLU A 116 6.40 -8.32 16.97
N TYR A 117 6.15 -8.40 18.28
CA TYR A 117 5.55 -9.57 18.94
C TYR A 117 4.19 -10.01 18.38
N TYR A 118 3.31 -9.06 18.00
CA TYR A 118 1.97 -9.38 17.50
C TYR A 118 1.89 -9.59 15.97
N ALA A 119 3.01 -9.66 15.28
CA ALA A 119 3.08 -9.75 13.84
C ALA A 119 2.29 -10.94 13.26
N LEU A 120 2.41 -12.12 13.88
CA LEU A 120 1.74 -13.34 13.40
C LEU A 120 0.21 -13.31 13.56
N GLU A 121 -0.28 -12.74 14.66
CA GLU A 121 -1.73 -12.64 14.89
C GLU A 121 -2.38 -11.73 13.84
N GLY A 122 -1.82 -10.54 13.63
CA GLY A 122 -2.29 -9.60 12.63
C GLY A 122 -2.22 -10.19 11.21
N LEU A 123 -1.12 -10.86 10.87
CA LEU A 123 -0.96 -11.52 9.58
C LEU A 123 -2.02 -12.59 9.34
N SER A 124 -2.29 -13.45 10.32
CA SER A 124 -3.30 -14.51 10.20
C SER A 124 -4.71 -13.96 9.98
N GLN A 125 -5.05 -12.84 10.62
CA GLN A 125 -6.33 -12.16 10.41
C GLN A 125 -6.42 -11.55 9.01
N LEU A 126 -5.35 -10.92 8.54
CA LEU A 126 -5.29 -10.31 7.21
C LEU A 126 -5.42 -11.37 6.10
N ILE A 127 -4.71 -12.50 6.21
CA ILE A 127 -4.80 -13.60 5.25
C ILE A 127 -6.25 -14.10 5.13
N LYS A 128 -6.94 -14.34 6.23
CA LYS A 128 -8.36 -14.74 6.21
C LYS A 128 -9.24 -13.72 5.51
N THR A 129 -8.93 -12.45 5.64
CA THR A 129 -9.68 -11.38 4.95
C THR A 129 -9.40 -11.40 3.45
N ILE A 130 -8.14 -11.55 3.04
CA ILE A 130 -7.77 -11.67 1.63
C ILE A 130 -8.50 -12.87 1.01
N GLU A 131 -8.52 -14.02 1.68
CA GLU A 131 -9.25 -15.21 1.25
C GLU A 131 -10.75 -14.94 1.11
N LEU A 132 -11.36 -14.23 2.07
CA LEU A 132 -12.78 -13.89 2.03
C LEU A 132 -13.11 -12.93 0.87
N VAL A 133 -12.25 -11.94 0.62
CA VAL A 133 -12.41 -11.03 -0.52
C VAL A 133 -12.24 -11.80 -1.83
N LYS A 134 -11.25 -12.69 -1.91
CA LYS A 134 -11.04 -13.57 -3.07
C LYS A 134 -12.26 -14.44 -3.36
N GLU A 135 -12.83 -15.05 -2.33
CA GLU A 135 -13.99 -15.94 -2.48
C GLU A 135 -15.26 -15.19 -2.94
N ARG A 136 -15.46 -13.95 -2.49
CA ARG A 136 -16.77 -13.26 -2.61
C ARG A 136 -16.78 -12.07 -3.56
N LEU A 137 -15.65 -11.39 -3.74
CA LEU A 137 -15.62 -10.09 -4.39
C LEU A 137 -14.62 -10.00 -5.55
N ASN A 138 -13.45 -10.66 -5.45
CA ASN A 138 -12.40 -10.61 -6.47
C ASN A 138 -11.69 -11.97 -6.57
N GLU A 139 -12.21 -12.87 -7.39
CA GLU A 139 -11.69 -14.24 -7.55
C GLU A 139 -10.23 -14.32 -8.05
N ASN A 140 -9.76 -13.24 -8.70
CA ASN A 140 -8.40 -13.14 -9.22
C ASN A 140 -7.40 -12.59 -8.20
N LEU A 141 -7.85 -12.13 -7.02
CA LEU A 141 -6.95 -11.58 -6.03
C LEU A 141 -5.98 -12.64 -5.51
N GLU A 142 -4.70 -12.35 -5.55
CA GLU A 142 -3.66 -13.25 -5.05
C GLU A 142 -2.81 -12.57 -3.96
N MET A 143 -2.21 -13.37 -3.10
CA MET A 143 -1.22 -12.87 -2.17
C MET A 143 0.13 -12.76 -2.87
N GLU A 144 0.61 -11.54 -3.08
CA GLU A 144 1.91 -11.25 -3.68
C GLU A 144 3.04 -11.81 -2.83
N GLY A 145 2.97 -11.57 -1.54
CA GLY A 145 3.90 -12.08 -0.57
C GLY A 145 4.01 -11.20 0.66
N VAL A 146 4.89 -11.62 1.56
CA VAL A 146 5.20 -10.95 2.81
C VAL A 146 6.60 -10.36 2.77
N VAL A 147 6.76 -9.12 3.18
CA VAL A 147 8.06 -8.46 3.36
C VAL A 147 8.24 -8.04 4.83
N PHE A 148 9.38 -8.42 5.42
CA PHE A 148 9.71 -8.00 6.78
C PHE A 148 10.23 -6.58 6.78
N THR A 149 9.71 -5.76 7.69
CA THR A 149 10.09 -4.36 7.86
C THR A 149 10.51 -4.09 9.31
N MET A 150 11.13 -2.94 9.54
CA MET A 150 11.59 -2.52 10.87
C MET A 150 12.50 -3.54 11.56
N TYR A 151 13.20 -4.36 10.78
CA TYR A 151 14.08 -5.39 11.29
C TYR A 151 15.28 -4.77 12.02
N ASP A 152 15.51 -5.21 13.25
CA ASP A 152 16.67 -4.82 14.05
C ASP A 152 17.52 -6.06 14.38
N ALA A 153 18.65 -6.21 13.68
CA ALA A 153 19.57 -7.33 13.84
C ALA A 153 20.20 -7.45 15.24
N ARG A 154 20.07 -6.41 16.07
CA ARG A 154 20.57 -6.41 17.46
C ARG A 154 19.63 -7.08 18.44
N THR A 155 18.39 -7.40 18.01
CA THR A 155 17.36 -7.97 18.87
C THR A 155 17.05 -9.43 18.49
N ASN A 156 16.96 -10.31 19.48
CA ASN A 156 16.51 -11.66 19.28
C ASN A 156 15.03 -11.72 18.85
N LEU A 157 14.24 -10.71 19.24
CA LEU A 157 12.83 -10.64 18.88
C LEU A 157 12.63 -10.59 17.36
N SER A 158 13.38 -9.73 16.65
CA SER A 158 13.27 -9.64 15.19
C SER A 158 13.60 -10.97 14.50
N LEU A 159 14.62 -11.68 14.97
CA LEU A 159 14.98 -12.98 14.44
C LEU A 159 13.87 -14.02 14.70
N GLN A 160 13.37 -14.09 15.94
CA GLN A 160 12.30 -15.01 16.31
C GLN A 160 11.01 -14.77 15.51
N VAL A 161 10.64 -13.52 15.24
CA VAL A 161 9.46 -13.19 14.41
C VAL A 161 9.66 -13.71 12.99
N VAL A 162 10.83 -13.46 12.38
CA VAL A 162 11.14 -13.94 11.02
C VAL A 162 11.08 -15.47 10.96
N GLU A 163 11.69 -16.18 11.90
CA GLU A 163 11.67 -17.65 11.97
C GLU A 163 10.23 -18.17 12.14
N ASN A 164 9.48 -17.61 13.09
CA ASN A 164 8.10 -18.01 13.33
C ASN A 164 7.19 -17.81 12.11
N VAL A 165 7.33 -16.69 11.40
CA VAL A 165 6.55 -16.47 10.16
C VAL A 165 6.96 -17.49 9.10
N LYS A 166 8.26 -17.73 8.89
CA LYS A 166 8.75 -18.73 7.93
C LYS A 166 8.28 -20.15 8.22
N ASP A 167 8.19 -20.52 9.49
CA ASP A 167 7.81 -21.88 9.90
C ASP A 167 6.29 -22.11 9.82
N ASN A 168 5.47 -21.05 9.86
CA ASN A 168 4.02 -21.16 9.96
C ASN A 168 3.24 -20.56 8.78
N LEU A 169 3.92 -20.01 7.79
CA LEU A 169 3.30 -19.36 6.64
C LEU A 169 3.61 -20.13 5.34
N ASP A 170 2.57 -20.62 4.68
CA ASP A 170 2.65 -21.28 3.37
C ASP A 170 2.61 -20.28 2.19
N GLN A 171 2.87 -19.03 2.44
CA GLN A 171 2.85 -17.94 1.44
C GLN A 171 4.26 -17.53 1.04
N THR A 172 4.39 -16.86 -0.09
CA THR A 172 5.67 -16.29 -0.54
C THR A 172 6.20 -15.28 0.49
N ILE A 173 7.46 -15.45 0.89
CA ILE A 173 8.18 -14.49 1.73
C ILE A 173 9.33 -13.94 0.91
N TYR A 174 9.38 -12.62 0.76
CA TYR A 174 10.47 -11.95 0.05
C TYR A 174 11.81 -12.18 0.76
N LYS A 175 12.87 -12.35 -0.04
CA LYS A 175 14.24 -12.52 0.47
C LYS A 175 14.74 -11.23 1.12
N THR A 176 14.30 -10.10 0.54
CA THR A 176 14.64 -8.77 1.03
C THR A 176 13.96 -8.46 2.35
N ILE A 177 14.73 -7.92 3.29
CA ILE A 177 14.26 -7.46 4.61
C ILE A 177 14.57 -5.97 4.73
N ILE A 178 13.57 -5.16 5.08
CA ILE A 178 13.74 -3.72 5.28
C ILE A 178 14.20 -3.46 6.73
N PRO A 179 15.41 -2.94 6.94
CA PRO A 179 15.92 -2.69 8.28
C PRO A 179 15.26 -1.47 8.94
N ARG A 180 15.29 -1.43 10.26
CA ARG A 180 15.02 -0.19 10.99
C ARG A 180 16.11 0.82 10.65
N ASN A 181 15.71 1.92 9.99
CA ASN A 181 16.64 2.92 9.49
C ASN A 181 16.08 4.33 9.71
N ILE A 182 16.87 5.22 10.29
CA ILE A 182 16.45 6.59 10.63
C ILE A 182 16.16 7.40 9.36
N ARG A 183 16.88 7.16 8.26
CA ARG A 183 16.66 7.86 6.99
C ARG A 183 15.29 7.57 6.39
N LEU A 184 14.79 6.33 6.55
CA LEU A 184 13.42 5.96 6.16
C LEU A 184 12.37 6.73 6.97
N ALA A 185 12.65 7.03 8.24
CA ALA A 185 11.74 7.80 9.09
C ALA A 185 11.81 9.31 8.79
N GLU A 186 12.96 9.82 8.36
CA GLU A 186 13.17 11.24 8.03
C GLU A 186 12.62 11.61 6.66
N ALA A 187 12.79 10.76 5.64
CA ALA A 187 12.44 11.04 4.25
C ALA A 187 11.01 11.60 4.06
N PRO A 188 9.96 11.04 4.67
CA PRO A 188 8.59 11.56 4.55
C PRO A 188 8.44 12.99 5.06
N SER A 189 9.23 13.42 6.08
CA SER A 189 9.19 14.79 6.60
C SER A 189 9.75 15.82 5.61
N HIS A 190 10.46 15.36 4.59
CA HIS A 190 10.97 16.17 3.49
C HIS A 190 10.13 16.05 2.21
N GLY A 191 9.04 15.27 2.25
CA GLY A 191 8.20 15.02 1.07
C GLY A 191 8.93 14.28 -0.05
N LEU A 192 9.91 13.44 0.27
CA LEU A 192 10.73 12.72 -0.69
C LEU A 192 10.77 11.22 -0.39
N PRO A 193 10.66 10.36 -1.40
CA PRO A 193 10.93 8.94 -1.23
C PRO A 193 12.42 8.72 -0.93
N ILE A 194 12.73 7.62 -0.27
CA ILE A 194 14.07 7.34 0.26
C ILE A 194 15.17 7.34 -0.82
N ASN A 195 14.87 6.89 -2.02
CA ASN A 195 15.79 6.86 -3.15
C ASN A 195 16.20 8.25 -3.66
N LEU A 196 15.37 9.27 -3.40
CA LEU A 196 15.68 10.68 -3.68
C LEU A 196 16.25 11.40 -2.45
N TYR A 197 15.80 11.03 -1.25
CA TYR A 197 16.26 11.65 -0.01
C TYR A 197 17.69 11.24 0.38
N ASP A 198 17.94 9.94 0.45
CA ASP A 198 19.28 9.39 0.75
C ASP A 198 19.51 8.06 0.00
N PRO A 199 19.90 8.13 -1.29
CA PRO A 199 20.03 6.95 -2.15
C PRO A 199 21.15 5.98 -1.70
N ARG A 200 22.02 6.40 -0.77
CA ARG A 200 23.11 5.57 -0.26
C ARG A 200 22.82 4.96 1.11
N SER A 201 21.64 5.23 1.67
CA SER A 201 21.24 4.63 2.93
C SER A 201 20.94 3.14 2.75
N THR A 202 21.16 2.35 3.81
CA THR A 202 20.78 0.93 3.80
C THR A 202 19.27 0.74 3.58
N GLY A 203 18.45 1.73 3.98
CA GLY A 203 17.02 1.75 3.71
C GLY A 203 16.73 1.86 2.22
N ALA A 204 17.38 2.78 1.50
CA ALA A 204 17.24 2.92 0.06
C ALA A 204 17.69 1.66 -0.69
N GLU A 205 18.87 1.13 -0.36
CA GLU A 205 19.37 -0.11 -0.95
C GLU A 205 18.39 -1.27 -0.77
N SER A 206 17.83 -1.43 0.43
CA SER A 206 16.86 -2.50 0.71
C SER A 206 15.56 -2.33 -0.09
N TYR A 207 15.03 -1.11 -0.20
CA TYR A 207 13.83 -0.87 -1.01
C TYR A 207 14.08 -1.07 -2.51
N MET A 208 15.26 -0.73 -3.02
CA MET A 208 15.63 -1.02 -4.41
C MET A 208 15.71 -2.52 -4.67
N LEU A 209 16.31 -3.30 -3.75
CA LEU A 209 16.32 -4.75 -3.83
C LEU A 209 14.90 -5.36 -3.78
N LEU A 210 14.03 -4.82 -2.93
CA LEU A 210 12.62 -5.24 -2.89
C LEU A 210 11.92 -4.94 -4.22
N ALA A 211 12.13 -3.77 -4.80
CA ALA A 211 11.55 -3.40 -6.09
C ALA A 211 12.02 -4.35 -7.20
N ASP A 212 13.31 -4.67 -7.26
CA ASP A 212 13.85 -5.63 -8.20
C ASP A 212 13.22 -7.03 -8.01
N GLU A 213 13.05 -7.46 -6.76
CA GLU A 213 12.44 -8.75 -6.42
C GLU A 213 10.96 -8.82 -6.82
N VAL A 214 10.20 -7.71 -6.67
CA VAL A 214 8.81 -7.60 -7.11
C VAL A 214 8.69 -7.62 -8.63
N ILE A 215 9.54 -6.86 -9.33
CA ILE A 215 9.50 -6.73 -10.80
C ILE A 215 9.84 -8.07 -11.47
N HIS A 216 10.81 -8.82 -10.95
CA HIS A 216 11.29 -10.06 -11.55
C HIS A 216 10.65 -11.33 -10.94
N LYS A 217 9.62 -11.17 -10.12
CA LYS A 217 8.89 -12.30 -9.56
C LYS A 217 8.19 -13.09 -10.68
N GLY A 218 8.55 -14.35 -10.83
CA GLY A 218 8.02 -15.23 -11.87
C GLY A 218 8.96 -15.49 -13.06
N GLU A 219 10.17 -14.89 -13.05
CA GLU A 219 11.22 -15.18 -14.02
C GLU A 219 12.17 -16.31 -13.56
N GLU A 220 11.98 -16.87 -12.34
CA GLU A 220 12.78 -17.99 -11.78
C GLU A 220 12.08 -19.35 -11.94
#